data_650ccfcfdeef0c4bcb375650e2c99104
#
_entry.id   650ccfcfdeef0c4bcb375650e2c99104
#
_cell.length_a   1.000
_cell.length_b   1.000
_cell.length_c   1.000
_cell.angle_alpha   90.00
_cell.angle_beta   90.00
_cell.angle_gamma   90.00
#
_symmetry.space_group_name_H-M   'P 1'
#
loop_
_entity.id
_entity.type
_entity.pdbx_description
1 polymer ?
#
loop_
_entity_poly.entity_id
_entity_poly.type
_entity_poly.pdbx_seq_one_letter_code
_entity_poly.pdbx_strand_id
1 'polypeptide(L)'
;MRLYHNPRCSKSRQALSLIKERGVEFEEYRYLDFGIHVDDLEILSNLENVIRTADLDGDETIDFSNPIEVMSLLKINPRVLQRPILIRGEKAVIGRPPENIITLLHEA
;
A
#
# COMPACT_ATOMS: atom_id res chain seq x y z
N MET A 1 4.13 8.31 -9.53
CA MET A 1 3.26 7.72 -8.49
C MET A 1 3.05 6.24 -8.75
N ARG A 2 2.91 5.49 -7.69
CA ARG A 2 2.70 4.04 -7.78
C ARG A 2 1.53 3.66 -6.88
N LEU A 3 0.50 3.04 -7.44
CA LEU A 3 -0.64 2.55 -6.68
C LEU A 3 -0.49 1.05 -6.44
N TYR A 4 -0.35 0.66 -5.19
CA TYR A 4 -0.36 -0.75 -4.78
C TYR A 4 -1.79 -1.24 -4.86
N HIS A 5 -2.05 -2.04 -5.88
CA HIS A 5 -3.39 -2.41 -6.30
C HIS A 5 -3.66 -3.91 -6.17
N ASN A 6 -4.80 -4.22 -5.56
CA ASN A 6 -5.35 -5.57 -5.53
C ASN A 6 -6.67 -5.57 -6.31
N PRO A 7 -6.72 -6.20 -7.51
CA PRO A 7 -7.94 -6.18 -8.35
C PRO A 7 -9.16 -6.80 -7.69
N ARG A 8 -8.98 -7.64 -6.68
CA ARG A 8 -10.07 -8.30 -5.97
C ARG A 8 -10.63 -7.46 -4.82
N CYS A 9 -9.97 -6.38 -4.46
CA CYS A 9 -10.39 -5.50 -3.36
C CYS A 9 -11.22 -4.34 -3.90
N SER A 10 -12.47 -4.20 -3.42
CA SER A 10 -13.37 -3.14 -3.90
C SER A 10 -12.82 -1.74 -3.65
N LYS A 11 -12.22 -1.51 -2.48
CA LYS A 11 -11.61 -0.21 -2.14
C LYS A 11 -10.43 0.12 -3.05
N SER A 12 -9.67 -0.91 -3.42
CA SER A 12 -8.56 -0.76 -4.35
C SER A 12 -9.05 -0.38 -5.75
N ARG A 13 -10.12 -1.02 -6.22
CA ARG A 13 -10.75 -0.67 -7.51
C ARG A 13 -11.32 0.74 -7.50
N GLN A 14 -11.92 1.16 -6.39
CA GLN A 14 -12.45 2.53 -6.24
C GLN A 14 -11.32 3.56 -6.30
N ALA A 15 -10.22 3.32 -5.62
CA ALA A 15 -9.06 4.21 -5.66
C ALA A 15 -8.48 4.31 -7.07
N LEU A 16 -8.39 3.19 -7.77
CA LEU A 16 -7.91 3.15 -9.15
C LEU A 16 -8.78 4.04 -10.05
N SER A 17 -10.10 3.93 -9.91
CA SER A 17 -11.05 4.76 -10.67
C SER A 17 -10.87 6.25 -10.36
N LEU A 18 -10.69 6.60 -9.09
CA LEU A 18 -10.49 8.00 -8.69
C LEU A 18 -9.24 8.61 -9.34
N ILE A 19 -8.15 7.87 -9.40
CA ILE A 19 -6.93 8.36 -10.03
C ILE A 19 -7.13 8.53 -11.54
N LYS A 20 -7.76 7.55 -12.19
CA LYS A 20 -8.03 7.60 -13.62
C LYS A 20 -8.94 8.77 -14.00
N GLU A 21 -9.96 9.04 -13.20
CA GLU A 21 -10.87 10.17 -13.41
C GLU A 21 -10.16 11.51 -13.39
N ARG A 22 -9.07 11.62 -12.64
CA ARG A 22 -8.31 12.85 -12.51
C ARG A 22 -7.25 13.03 -13.61
N GLY A 23 -7.08 12.04 -14.48
CA GLY A 23 -6.16 12.12 -15.60
C GLY A 23 -4.68 12.20 -15.22
N VAL A 24 -4.34 11.72 -14.01
CA VAL A 24 -2.97 11.76 -13.52
C VAL A 24 -2.22 10.50 -13.96
N GLU A 25 -0.98 10.65 -14.42
CA GLU A 25 -0.14 9.51 -14.75
C GLU A 25 0.31 8.79 -13.51
N PHE A 26 0.19 7.47 -13.51
CA PHE A 26 0.61 6.63 -12.38
C PHE A 26 0.89 5.21 -12.84
N GLU A 27 1.62 4.47 -12.01
CA GLU A 27 1.87 3.05 -12.22
C GLU A 27 0.85 2.24 -11.43
N GLU A 28 0.08 1.41 -12.11
CA GLU A 28 -0.78 0.42 -11.47
C GLU A 28 0.09 -0.77 -11.09
N TYR A 29 0.46 -0.85 -9.80
CA TYR A 29 1.42 -1.85 -9.34
C TYR A 29 0.71 -3.02 -8.66
N ARG A 30 0.80 -4.19 -9.28
CA ARG A 30 0.21 -5.42 -8.76
C ARG A 30 1.19 -6.14 -7.87
N TYR A 31 1.22 -5.74 -6.61
CA TYR A 31 2.18 -6.24 -5.63
C TYR A 31 2.03 -7.73 -5.32
N LEU A 32 0.85 -8.32 -5.55
CA LEU A 32 0.66 -9.76 -5.35
C LEU A 32 1.43 -10.59 -6.39
N ASP A 33 1.68 -10.02 -7.56
CA ASP A 33 2.44 -10.67 -8.63
C ASP A 33 3.95 -10.41 -8.51
N PHE A 34 4.32 -9.20 -8.07
CA PHE A 34 5.71 -8.73 -8.13
C PHE A 34 6.38 -8.55 -6.76
N GLY A 35 5.62 -8.67 -5.66
CA GLY A 35 6.12 -8.36 -4.33
C GLY A 35 6.20 -6.85 -4.10
N ILE A 36 6.75 -6.47 -2.95
CA ILE A 36 6.92 -5.05 -2.62
C ILE A 36 8.11 -4.50 -3.43
N HIS A 37 7.90 -3.38 -4.09
CA HIS A 37 8.97 -2.72 -4.82
C HIS A 37 10.08 -2.29 -3.84
N VAL A 38 11.33 -2.57 -4.21
CA VAL A 38 12.48 -2.31 -3.33
C VAL A 38 12.58 -0.85 -2.91
N ASP A 39 12.23 0.07 -3.80
CA ASP A 39 12.29 1.51 -3.51
C ASP A 39 11.25 1.95 -2.48
N ASP A 40 10.20 1.16 -2.28
CA ASP A 40 9.09 1.50 -1.39
C ASP A 40 9.14 0.80 -0.04
N LEU A 41 10.05 -0.16 0.13
CA LEU A 41 10.11 -0.97 1.35
C LEU A 41 10.26 -0.13 2.62
N GLU A 42 11.17 0.82 2.62
CA GLU A 42 11.41 1.66 3.79
C GLU A 42 10.20 2.55 4.09
N ILE A 43 9.63 3.16 3.05
CA ILE A 43 8.45 4.02 3.18
C ILE A 43 7.29 3.24 3.78
N LEU A 44 7.01 2.08 3.20
CA LEU A 44 5.89 1.23 3.65
C LEU A 44 6.12 0.67 5.05
N SER A 45 7.36 0.33 5.39
CA SER A 45 7.68 -0.22 6.71
C SER A 45 7.48 0.78 7.83
N ASN A 46 7.54 2.06 7.53
CA ASN A 46 7.32 3.14 8.49
C ASN A 46 5.89 3.70 8.46
N LEU A 47 5.06 3.21 7.55
CA LEU A 47 3.68 3.68 7.41
C LEU A 47 2.80 3.03 8.47
N GLU A 48 2.08 3.86 9.23
CA GLU A 48 1.17 3.38 10.26
C GLU A 48 0.02 2.59 9.63
N ASN A 49 -0.37 1.48 10.26
CA ASN A 49 -1.46 0.60 9.82
C ASN A 49 -1.22 -0.07 8.45
N VAL A 50 0.03 -0.21 8.05
CA VAL A 50 0.37 -0.80 6.75
C VAL A 50 0.05 -2.30 6.66
N ILE A 51 0.01 -2.99 7.80
CA ILE A 51 -0.27 -4.43 7.84
C ILE A 51 -1.76 -4.68 8.06
N ARG A 52 -2.37 -5.48 7.18
CA ARG A 52 -3.73 -5.94 7.34
C ARG A 52 -3.74 -7.17 8.24
N THR A 53 -4.05 -6.94 9.52
CA THR A 53 -3.94 -7.98 10.56
C THR A 53 -4.85 -9.19 10.30
N ALA A 54 -5.97 -9.00 9.59
CA ALA A 54 -6.86 -10.09 9.24
C ALA A 54 -6.20 -11.14 8.32
N ASP A 55 -5.13 -10.78 7.62
CA ASP A 55 -4.41 -11.67 6.71
C ASP A 55 -3.19 -12.33 7.37
N LEU A 56 -2.94 -12.07 8.64
CA LEU A 56 -1.87 -12.72 9.40
C LEU A 56 -2.30 -14.11 9.83
N ASP A 57 -1.33 -15.05 9.81
CA ASP A 57 -1.54 -16.36 10.41
C ASP A 57 -1.55 -16.25 11.93
N GLY A 58 -2.32 -17.10 12.61
CA GLY A 58 -2.53 -17.03 14.06
C GLY A 58 -1.28 -17.15 14.91
N ASP A 59 -0.20 -17.72 14.35
CA ASP A 59 1.07 -17.93 15.06
C ASP A 59 2.09 -16.79 14.83
N GLU A 60 1.75 -15.81 14.00
CA GLU A 60 2.66 -14.71 13.72
C GLU A 60 2.64 -13.69 14.85
N THR A 61 3.82 -13.45 15.42
CA THR A 61 4.03 -12.44 16.46
C THR A 61 4.93 -11.36 15.88
N ILE A 62 4.38 -10.15 15.73
CA ILE A 62 5.12 -9.05 15.13
C ILE A 62 4.96 -7.80 15.99
N ASP A 63 6.07 -7.10 16.16
CA ASP A 63 6.05 -5.77 16.74
C ASP A 63 5.81 -4.75 15.62
N PHE A 64 4.57 -4.30 15.49
CA PHE A 64 4.20 -3.34 14.45
C PHE A 64 4.84 -1.96 14.63
N SER A 65 5.40 -1.69 15.80
CA SER A 65 6.15 -0.45 16.04
C SER A 65 7.60 -0.54 15.58
N ASN A 66 8.08 -1.72 15.19
CA ASN A 66 9.44 -1.94 14.73
C ASN A 66 9.47 -2.04 13.20
N PRO A 67 9.96 -0.99 12.49
CA PRO A 67 9.98 -1.00 11.02
C PRO A 67 10.78 -2.15 10.42
N ILE A 68 11.80 -2.66 11.11
CA ILE A 68 12.62 -3.77 10.63
C ILE A 68 11.80 -5.05 10.56
N GLU A 69 10.97 -5.32 11.58
CA GLU A 69 10.09 -6.49 11.59
C GLU A 69 9.00 -6.37 10.54
N VAL A 70 8.41 -5.18 10.38
CA VAL A 70 7.41 -4.92 9.35
C VAL A 70 8.00 -5.12 7.96
N MET A 71 9.21 -4.61 7.72
CA MET A 71 9.91 -4.77 6.44
C MET A 71 10.15 -6.25 6.13
N SER A 72 10.61 -7.02 7.10
CA SER A 72 10.84 -8.45 6.92
C SER A 72 9.56 -9.19 6.55
N LEU A 73 8.46 -8.86 7.23
CA LEU A 73 7.16 -9.46 6.95
C LEU A 73 6.69 -9.13 5.53
N LEU A 74 6.80 -7.87 5.12
CA LEU A 74 6.39 -7.43 3.78
C LEU A 74 7.19 -8.10 2.68
N LYS A 75 8.48 -8.35 2.90
CA LYS A 75 9.32 -9.07 1.94
C LYS A 75 8.91 -10.52 1.78
N ILE A 76 8.57 -11.17 2.88
CA ILE A 76 8.24 -12.60 2.90
C ILE A 76 6.80 -12.84 2.45
N ASN A 77 5.89 -11.96 2.87
CA ASN A 77 4.46 -12.14 2.63
C ASN A 77 3.78 -10.83 2.23
N PRO A 78 3.93 -10.42 0.95
CA PRO A 78 3.29 -9.17 0.47
C PRO A 78 1.77 -9.15 0.63
N ARG A 79 1.14 -10.31 0.71
CA ARG A 79 -0.32 -10.45 0.85
C ARG A 79 -0.87 -9.71 2.07
N VAL A 80 -0.07 -9.53 3.12
CA VAL A 80 -0.52 -8.86 4.35
C VAL A 80 -0.53 -7.34 4.23
N LEU A 81 -0.06 -6.79 3.12
CA LEU A 81 -0.08 -5.35 2.89
C LEU A 81 -1.51 -4.82 2.87
N GLN A 82 -1.75 -3.72 3.61
CA GLN A 82 -3.01 -2.99 3.50
C GLN A 82 -3.14 -2.42 2.09
N ARG A 83 -4.35 -2.34 1.56
CA ARG A 83 -4.59 -1.88 0.19
C ARG A 83 -5.87 -1.07 0.09
N PRO A 84 -5.94 -0.12 -0.85
CA PRO A 84 -4.85 0.33 -1.71
C PRO A 84 -3.89 1.27 -0.97
N ILE A 85 -2.69 1.39 -1.49
CA ILE A 85 -1.72 2.38 -0.99
C ILE A 85 -1.15 3.14 -2.18
N LEU A 86 -1.19 4.46 -2.11
CA LEU A 86 -0.59 5.33 -3.13
C LEU A 86 0.75 5.84 -2.62
N ILE A 87 1.78 5.65 -3.43
CA ILE A 87 3.12 6.17 -3.18
C ILE A 87 3.40 7.32 -4.14
N ARG A 88 3.85 8.45 -3.60
CA ARG A 88 4.31 9.58 -4.41
C ARG A 88 5.59 10.14 -3.78
N GLY A 89 6.73 9.91 -4.44
CA GLY A 89 8.02 10.26 -3.88
C GLY A 89 8.29 9.49 -2.59
N GLU A 90 8.48 10.21 -1.49
CA GLU A 90 8.72 9.63 -0.17
C GLU A 90 7.45 9.55 0.69
N LYS A 91 6.32 9.86 0.10
CA LYS A 91 5.03 9.90 0.81
C LYS A 91 4.16 8.73 0.42
N ALA A 92 3.38 8.23 1.38
CA ALA A 92 2.45 7.15 1.17
C ALA A 92 1.14 7.44 1.89
N VAL A 93 0.02 7.01 1.30
CA VAL A 93 -1.29 7.10 1.94
C VAL A 93 -2.08 5.84 1.68
N ILE A 94 -2.75 5.35 2.73
CA ILE A 94 -3.66 4.21 2.63
C ILE A 94 -5.02 4.74 2.17
N GLY A 95 -5.57 4.15 1.11
CA GLY A 95 -6.86 4.52 0.55
C GLY A 95 -8.03 3.87 1.26
N ARG A 96 -8.18 4.15 2.53
CA ARG A 96 -9.31 3.66 3.35
C ARG A 96 -9.84 4.77 4.24
N PRO A 97 -10.90 5.46 3.83
CA PRO A 97 -11.65 5.25 2.57
C PRO A 97 -10.83 5.61 1.33
N PRO A 98 -11.23 5.14 0.14
CA PRO A 98 -10.46 5.36 -1.09
C PRO A 98 -10.15 6.82 -1.38
N GLU A 99 -11.01 7.73 -0.98
CA GLU A 99 -10.85 9.18 -1.18
C GLU A 99 -9.62 9.76 -0.47
N ASN A 100 -9.05 9.05 0.50
CA ASN A 100 -7.85 9.52 1.20
C ASN A 100 -6.65 9.70 0.26
N ILE A 101 -6.62 8.99 -0.88
CA ILE A 101 -5.54 9.15 -1.86
C ILE A 101 -5.56 10.52 -2.55
N ILE A 102 -6.71 11.19 -2.55
CA ILE A 102 -6.89 12.46 -3.25
C ILE A 102 -5.93 13.54 -2.72
N THR A 103 -5.67 13.55 -1.42
CA THR A 103 -4.73 14.51 -0.82
C THR A 103 -3.34 14.41 -1.45
N LEU A 104 -2.89 13.18 -1.72
CA LEU A 104 -1.57 12.96 -2.31
C LEU A 104 -1.55 13.31 -3.81
N LEU A 105 -2.69 13.20 -4.48
CA LEU A 105 -2.80 13.58 -5.91
C LEU A 105 -2.65 15.07 -6.13
N HIS A 106 -3.05 15.88 -5.14
CA HIS A 106 -3.03 17.35 -5.24
C HIS A 106 -1.73 17.98 -4.76
N GLU A 107 -0.80 17.23 -4.24
CA GLU A 107 0.49 17.76 -3.82
C GLU A 107 1.35 18.12 -5.03
N ALA A 108 1.90 19.30 -5.00
CA ALA A 108 2.79 19.79 -6.05
C ALA A 108 4.20 19.22 -5.90
#